data_4a5aeb85706fdadcde6cdd3922c493b4
#
_entry.id   4a5aeb85706fdadcde6cdd3922c493b4
#
_cell.length_a   1.000
_cell.length_b   1.000
_cell.length_c   1.000
_cell.angle_alpha   90.00
_cell.angle_beta   90.00
_cell.angle_gamma   90.00
#
_symmetry.space_group_name_H-M   'P 1'
#
loop_
_entity.id
_entity.type
_entity.pdbx_description
1 polymer ?
#
loop_
_entity_poly.entity_id
_entity_poly.type
_entity_poly.pdbx_seq_one_letter_code
_entity_poly.pdbx_strand_id
1 'polypeptide(L)'
;PLPQEVEPGFDPFTKVQTFGFLMEGYMSKAQFAYGLMQEPASFYYGVMWNKLYRADIVRQHPDVVCSEDLNYSEDFYFNLSFIRYAERFYALSTPIYNYVQNPDSLVHNLNPVKVLTTRWELLTYYKDLYRDLGLYEDNKYRLNRYFFGIAES
;
A
#
# COMPACT_ATOMS: atom_id res chain seq x y z
N PRO A 1 -27.25 12.09 -2.71
CA PRO A 1 -26.17 13.03 -2.56
C PRO A 1 -26.51 13.90 -1.36
N LEU A 2 -25.77 13.75 -0.25
CA LEU A 2 -25.86 14.65 0.88
C LEU A 2 -25.31 16.01 0.43
N PRO A 3 -25.95 17.13 0.79
CA PRO A 3 -25.37 18.43 0.54
C PRO A 3 -24.08 18.51 1.37
N GLN A 4 -22.97 18.77 0.69
CA GLN A 4 -21.71 19.07 1.36
C GLN A 4 -21.86 20.43 2.03
N GLU A 5 -22.01 20.44 3.34
CA GLU A 5 -21.73 21.63 4.12
C GLU A 5 -20.23 21.91 3.99
N VAL A 6 -19.90 22.92 3.19
CA VAL A 6 -18.53 23.39 3.04
C VAL A 6 -18.18 24.14 4.33
N GLU A 7 -17.34 23.53 5.14
CA GLU A 7 -16.79 24.18 6.34
C GLU A 7 -16.06 25.50 5.98
N PRO A 8 -16.16 26.53 6.83
CA PRO A 8 -15.42 27.78 6.60
C PRO A 8 -13.92 27.51 6.67
N GLY A 9 -13.23 27.62 5.52
CA GLY A 9 -11.81 27.32 5.36
C GLY A 9 -11.51 26.25 4.32
N PHE A 10 -12.53 25.69 3.68
CA PHE A 10 -12.34 24.76 2.58
C PHE A 10 -11.71 25.49 1.38
N ASP A 11 -10.49 25.06 1.01
CA ASP A 11 -9.84 25.53 -0.21
C ASP A 11 -10.58 24.93 -1.43
N PRO A 12 -11.19 25.78 -2.31
CA PRO A 12 -11.87 25.29 -3.49
C PRO A 12 -10.96 24.59 -4.50
N PHE A 13 -9.64 24.67 -4.31
CA PHE A 13 -8.64 23.94 -5.09
C PHE A 13 -8.26 22.58 -4.49
N THR A 14 -8.85 22.19 -3.36
CA THR A 14 -8.67 20.85 -2.81
C THR A 14 -9.19 19.82 -3.81
N LYS A 15 -8.26 19.12 -4.44
CA LYS A 15 -8.59 18.09 -5.41
C LYS A 15 -8.91 16.79 -4.66
N VAL A 16 -10.19 16.44 -4.59
CA VAL A 16 -10.60 15.13 -4.09
C VAL A 16 -10.24 14.08 -5.14
N GLN A 17 -9.34 13.18 -4.81
CA GLN A 17 -9.01 12.01 -5.62
C GLN A 17 -9.46 10.76 -4.89
N THR A 18 -10.21 9.92 -5.58
CA THR A 18 -10.56 8.59 -5.07
C THR A 18 -9.56 7.58 -5.65
N PHE A 19 -8.86 6.89 -4.76
CA PHE A 19 -7.94 5.81 -5.11
C PHE A 19 -8.54 4.49 -4.63
N GLY A 20 -8.45 3.47 -5.45
CA GLY A 20 -8.80 2.11 -5.08
C GLY A 20 -9.41 1.34 -6.23
N PHE A 21 -9.03 0.07 -6.30
CA PHE A 21 -9.50 -0.87 -7.32
C PHE A 21 -10.32 -2.00 -6.69
N LEU A 22 -10.33 -2.05 -5.37
CA LEU A 22 -11.07 -3.05 -4.62
C LEU A 22 -12.53 -2.60 -4.49
N MET A 23 -13.45 -3.49 -4.83
CA MET A 23 -14.87 -3.27 -4.53
C MET A 23 -15.06 -3.27 -3.02
N GLU A 24 -15.97 -2.40 -2.55
CA GLU A 24 -16.34 -2.38 -1.13
C GLU A 24 -16.86 -3.74 -0.67
N GLY A 25 -16.38 -4.17 0.49
CA GLY A 25 -16.83 -5.42 1.09
C GLY A 25 -15.69 -6.28 1.64
N TYR A 26 -16.09 -7.46 2.11
CA TYR A 26 -15.17 -8.47 2.62
C TYR A 26 -14.47 -9.24 1.51
N MET A 27 -13.21 -9.56 1.75
CA MET A 27 -12.41 -10.39 0.86
C MET A 27 -11.44 -11.27 1.65
N SER A 28 -11.10 -12.41 1.07
CA SER A 28 -10.03 -13.28 1.55
C SER A 28 -8.66 -12.70 1.26
N LYS A 29 -7.63 -13.27 1.89
CA LYS A 29 -6.22 -12.93 1.60
C LYS A 29 -5.88 -13.08 0.12
N ALA A 30 -6.32 -14.16 -0.53
CA ALA A 30 -6.05 -14.40 -1.95
C ALA A 30 -6.72 -13.35 -2.86
N GLN A 31 -7.96 -12.97 -2.55
CA GLN A 31 -8.67 -11.91 -3.30
C GLN A 31 -7.99 -10.55 -3.12
N PHE A 32 -7.59 -10.23 -1.89
CA PHE A 32 -6.85 -9.00 -1.62
C PHE A 32 -5.49 -8.98 -2.34
N ALA A 33 -4.73 -10.07 -2.27
CA ALA A 33 -3.45 -10.20 -2.94
C ALA A 33 -3.59 -10.10 -4.47
N TYR A 34 -4.64 -10.69 -5.04
CA TYR A 34 -4.92 -10.53 -6.47
C TYR A 34 -5.18 -9.06 -6.83
N GLY A 35 -5.98 -8.34 -6.02
CA GLY A 35 -6.23 -6.90 -6.21
C GLY A 35 -4.95 -6.07 -6.08
N LEU A 36 -4.10 -6.40 -5.11
CA LEU A 36 -2.79 -5.77 -4.90
C LEU A 36 -1.90 -5.84 -6.14
N MET A 37 -1.96 -6.95 -6.91
CA MET A 37 -1.18 -7.12 -8.14
C MET A 37 -1.72 -6.35 -9.35
N GLN A 38 -2.90 -5.80 -9.29
CA GLN A 38 -3.38 -4.90 -10.36
C GLN A 38 -2.57 -3.60 -10.38
N GLU A 39 -2.22 -3.10 -9.18
CA GLU A 39 -1.33 -1.96 -8.98
C GLU A 39 -0.44 -2.16 -7.74
N PRO A 40 0.60 -3.01 -7.82
CA PRO A 40 1.35 -3.46 -6.66
C PRO A 40 2.10 -2.36 -5.92
N ALA A 41 2.43 -1.28 -6.59
CA ALA A 41 3.14 -0.14 -6.02
C ALA A 41 2.28 1.10 -5.87
N SER A 42 0.97 0.97 -6.03
CA SER A 42 0.13 2.14 -5.91
C SER A 42 0.21 2.73 -4.50
N PHE A 43 0.16 4.04 -4.44
CA PHE A 43 0.06 4.80 -3.22
C PHE A 43 -1.06 4.30 -2.30
N TYR A 44 -2.18 3.85 -2.89
CA TYR A 44 -3.31 3.32 -2.16
C TYR A 44 -2.98 2.06 -1.35
N TYR A 45 -2.23 1.13 -1.92
CA TYR A 45 -1.90 -0.14 -1.26
C TYR A 45 -0.67 -0.04 -0.36
N GLY A 46 0.27 0.82 -0.71
CA GLY A 46 1.54 0.95 -0.02
C GLY A 46 1.49 1.70 1.29
N VAL A 47 0.61 2.70 1.41
CA VAL A 47 0.58 3.57 2.59
C VAL A 47 -0.17 2.95 3.76
N MET A 48 0.24 3.30 4.98
CA MET A 48 -0.41 2.82 6.22
C MET A 48 -1.60 3.67 6.65
N TRP A 49 -1.57 4.96 6.42
CA TRP A 49 -2.52 5.92 6.97
C TRP A 49 -3.96 5.77 6.46
N ASN A 50 -4.18 5.09 5.34
CA ASN A 50 -5.52 4.80 4.81
C ASN A 50 -6.05 3.41 5.22
N LYS A 51 -5.46 2.78 6.23
CA LYS A 51 -5.80 1.43 6.67
C LYS A 51 -6.02 1.36 8.17
N LEU A 52 -6.84 0.40 8.57
CA LEU A 52 -7.01 -0.01 9.96
C LEU A 52 -6.49 -1.44 10.10
N TYR A 53 -5.69 -1.66 11.13
CA TYR A 53 -5.02 -2.94 11.40
C TYR A 53 -5.53 -3.56 12.68
N ARG A 54 -5.71 -4.86 12.68
CA ARG A 54 -6.01 -5.61 13.90
C ARG A 54 -4.79 -5.63 14.82
N ALA A 55 -4.94 -5.03 15.99
CA ALA A 55 -3.83 -4.88 16.93
C ALA A 55 -3.32 -6.20 17.50
N ASP A 56 -4.18 -7.25 17.57
CA ASP A 56 -3.77 -8.59 18.00
C ASP A 56 -2.76 -9.21 17.03
N ILE A 57 -2.92 -9.04 15.71
CA ILE A 57 -1.95 -9.51 14.73
C ILE A 57 -0.60 -8.82 14.95
N VAL A 58 -0.59 -7.49 15.07
CA VAL A 58 0.66 -6.72 15.29
C VAL A 58 1.37 -7.15 16.59
N ARG A 59 0.61 -7.41 17.66
CA ARG A 59 1.21 -7.82 18.95
C ARG A 59 1.75 -9.24 18.97
N GLN A 60 1.15 -10.14 18.18
CA GLN A 60 1.54 -11.55 18.12
C GLN A 60 2.69 -11.83 17.17
N HIS A 61 2.97 -10.92 16.25
CA HIS A 61 3.97 -11.09 15.18
C HIS A 61 5.00 -9.96 15.21
N PRO A 62 6.15 -10.16 15.89
CA PRO A 62 7.19 -9.13 16.05
C PRO A 62 7.84 -8.67 14.73
N ASP A 63 7.69 -9.43 13.66
CA ASP A 63 8.14 -9.07 12.31
C ASP A 63 7.20 -8.08 11.61
N VAL A 64 6.01 -7.85 12.16
CA VAL A 64 5.08 -6.79 11.69
C VAL A 64 5.44 -5.47 12.36
N VAL A 65 6.47 -4.84 11.86
CA VAL A 65 7.06 -3.62 12.41
C VAL A 65 7.46 -2.66 11.29
N CYS A 66 7.39 -1.36 11.57
CA CYS A 66 8.04 -0.36 10.73
C CYS A 66 9.54 -0.40 10.98
N SER A 67 10.34 -0.68 9.96
CA SER A 67 11.78 -0.73 10.10
C SER A 67 12.36 0.68 10.25
N GLU A 68 13.10 0.92 11.31
CA GLU A 68 13.82 2.19 11.54
C GLU A 68 14.98 2.40 10.54
N ASP A 69 15.46 1.32 9.94
CA ASP A 69 16.54 1.36 8.94
C ASP A 69 16.05 1.82 7.56
N LEU A 70 14.74 1.82 7.34
CA LEU A 70 14.11 2.23 6.10
C LEU A 70 13.60 3.66 6.21
N ASN A 71 14.27 4.60 5.57
CA ASN A 71 13.77 5.97 5.41
C ASN A 71 12.77 6.13 4.25
N TYR A 72 12.45 5.03 3.58
CA TYR A 72 11.54 4.99 2.43
C TYR A 72 10.98 3.58 2.27
N SER A 73 9.68 3.49 1.99
CA SER A 73 8.95 2.22 1.80
C SER A 73 8.77 1.36 3.07
N GLU A 74 8.97 1.91 4.27
CA GLU A 74 8.67 1.26 5.55
C GLU A 74 7.21 0.82 5.63
N ASP A 75 6.30 1.63 5.08
CA ASP A 75 4.87 1.35 4.96
C ASP A 75 4.61 0.06 4.16
N PHE A 76 5.33 -0.13 3.06
CA PHE A 76 5.20 -1.33 2.23
C PHE A 76 5.63 -2.58 2.98
N TYR A 77 6.76 -2.52 3.69
CA TYR A 77 7.26 -3.65 4.49
C TYR A 77 6.27 -4.02 5.57
N PHE A 78 5.76 -3.03 6.29
CA PHE A 78 4.74 -3.26 7.31
C PHE A 78 3.51 -3.94 6.70
N ASN A 79 2.99 -3.41 5.60
CA ASN A 79 1.81 -3.96 4.93
C ASN A 79 2.04 -5.39 4.46
N LEU A 80 3.17 -5.69 3.82
CA LEU A 80 3.47 -7.04 3.33
C LEU A 80 3.64 -8.04 4.47
N SER A 81 4.32 -7.64 5.56
CA SER A 81 4.45 -8.46 6.75
C SER A 81 3.07 -8.71 7.39
N PHE A 82 2.24 -7.68 7.53
CA PHE A 82 0.89 -7.81 8.07
C PHE A 82 -0.01 -8.74 7.25
N ILE A 83 0.04 -8.64 5.91
CA ILE A 83 -0.78 -9.46 5.00
C ILE A 83 -0.50 -10.95 5.20
N ARG A 84 0.72 -11.36 5.55
CA ARG A 84 1.04 -12.77 5.82
C ARG A 84 0.15 -13.39 6.90
N TYR A 85 -0.24 -12.62 7.89
CA TYR A 85 -0.97 -13.07 9.07
C TYR A 85 -2.47 -12.73 9.02
N ALA A 86 -2.85 -11.73 8.25
CA ALA A 86 -4.25 -11.36 8.08
C ALA A 86 -4.97 -12.34 7.12
N GLU A 87 -6.14 -12.82 7.52
CA GLU A 87 -6.93 -13.79 6.73
C GLU A 87 -8.14 -13.13 6.05
N ARG A 88 -8.61 -12.00 6.60
CA ARG A 88 -9.80 -11.30 6.12
C ARG A 88 -9.51 -9.82 5.99
N PHE A 89 -9.98 -9.26 4.91
CA PHE A 89 -9.84 -7.86 4.57
C PHE A 89 -11.21 -7.25 4.30
N TYR A 90 -11.33 -5.96 4.52
CA TYR A 90 -12.52 -5.20 4.17
C TYR A 90 -12.12 -3.91 3.47
N ALA A 91 -12.64 -3.65 2.28
CA ALA A 91 -12.46 -2.39 1.58
C ALA A 91 -13.63 -1.46 1.89
N LEU A 92 -13.31 -0.20 2.21
CA LEU A 92 -14.27 0.88 2.41
C LEU A 92 -14.18 1.86 1.25
N SER A 93 -15.32 2.28 0.72
CA SER A 93 -15.39 3.35 -0.29
C SER A 93 -15.46 4.74 0.34
N THR A 94 -15.80 4.82 1.64
CA THR A 94 -15.90 6.09 2.37
C THR A 94 -14.51 6.69 2.60
N PRO A 95 -14.24 7.93 2.19
CA PRO A 95 -13.00 8.62 2.52
C PRO A 95 -12.88 8.83 4.03
N ILE A 96 -11.80 8.34 4.63
CA ILE A 96 -11.56 8.44 6.08
C ILE A 96 -10.31 9.25 6.42
N TYR A 97 -9.57 9.72 5.42
CA TYR A 97 -8.32 10.42 5.61
C TYR A 97 -8.13 11.56 4.61
N ASN A 98 -7.68 12.72 5.11
CA ASN A 98 -7.30 13.86 4.30
C ASN A 98 -5.78 13.93 4.20
N TYR A 99 -5.23 13.66 3.03
CA TYR A 99 -3.80 13.76 2.78
C TYR A 99 -3.39 15.18 2.45
N VAL A 100 -2.66 15.81 3.37
CA VAL A 100 -2.08 17.14 3.16
C VAL A 100 -0.73 16.99 2.47
N GLN A 101 -0.57 17.62 1.30
CA GLN A 101 0.68 17.62 0.58
C GLN A 101 1.69 18.55 1.27
N ASN A 102 2.85 18.00 1.65
CA ASN A 102 3.95 18.78 2.20
C ASN A 102 5.07 18.87 1.15
N PRO A 103 5.46 20.11 0.72
CA PRO A 103 6.56 20.30 -0.22
C PRO A 103 7.90 19.78 0.30
N ASP A 104 8.09 19.75 1.63
CA ASP A 104 9.32 19.29 2.28
C ASP A 104 9.31 17.78 2.56
N SER A 105 8.39 17.04 1.94
CA SER A 105 8.29 15.59 2.13
C SER A 105 9.58 14.87 1.69
N LEU A 106 9.97 13.86 2.47
CA LEU A 106 11.13 13.00 2.19
C LEU A 106 11.09 12.36 0.80
N VAL A 107 9.90 12.19 0.22
CA VAL A 107 9.71 11.59 -1.11
C VAL A 107 10.37 12.41 -2.22
N HIS A 108 10.55 13.73 -2.03
CA HIS A 108 11.16 14.61 -3.04
C HIS A 108 12.71 14.55 -3.08
N ASN A 109 13.34 13.91 -2.09
CA ASN A 109 14.81 13.89 -1.93
C ASN A 109 15.39 12.47 -1.91
N LEU A 110 14.79 11.54 -2.64
CA LEU A 110 15.21 10.14 -2.64
C LEU A 110 16.48 9.90 -3.46
N ASN A 111 17.42 9.14 -2.88
CA ASN A 111 18.58 8.64 -3.59
C ASN A 111 18.16 7.53 -4.57
N PRO A 112 18.40 7.66 -5.90
CA PRO A 112 17.97 6.67 -6.88
C PRO A 112 18.49 5.25 -6.62
N VAL A 113 19.71 5.12 -6.12
CA VAL A 113 20.31 3.80 -5.80
C VAL A 113 19.55 3.16 -4.64
N LYS A 114 19.23 3.94 -3.60
CA LYS A 114 18.46 3.45 -2.46
C LYS A 114 17.05 3.03 -2.88
N VAL A 115 16.42 3.78 -3.76
CA VAL A 115 15.11 3.41 -4.34
C VAL A 115 15.18 2.05 -5.05
N LEU A 116 16.20 1.81 -5.86
CA LEU A 116 16.38 0.54 -6.57
C LEU A 116 16.63 -0.63 -5.62
N THR A 117 17.50 -0.47 -4.61
CA THR A 117 17.76 -1.54 -3.63
C THR A 117 16.51 -1.87 -2.84
N THR A 118 15.80 -0.88 -2.34
CA THR A 118 14.54 -1.09 -1.59
C THR A 118 13.49 -1.77 -2.47
N ARG A 119 13.38 -1.42 -3.74
CA ARG A 119 12.44 -2.10 -4.63
C ARG A 119 12.83 -3.55 -4.92
N TRP A 120 14.12 -3.85 -5.00
CA TRP A 120 14.58 -5.24 -5.13
C TRP A 120 14.19 -6.07 -3.89
N GLU A 121 14.40 -5.53 -2.72
CA GLU A 121 14.01 -6.17 -1.46
C GLU A 121 12.50 -6.37 -1.39
N LEU A 122 11.70 -5.35 -1.70
CA LEU A 122 10.25 -5.44 -1.77
C LEU A 122 9.79 -6.49 -2.78
N LEU A 123 10.43 -6.57 -3.95
CA LEU A 123 10.11 -7.60 -4.94
C LEU A 123 10.31 -9.02 -4.37
N THR A 124 11.34 -9.21 -3.56
CA THR A 124 11.58 -10.50 -2.89
C THR A 124 10.44 -10.82 -1.91
N TYR A 125 10.04 -9.86 -1.09
CA TYR A 125 8.90 -10.01 -0.18
C TYR A 125 7.59 -10.33 -0.94
N TYR A 126 7.32 -9.64 -2.04
CA TYR A 126 6.17 -9.94 -2.90
C TYR A 126 6.22 -11.35 -3.46
N LYS A 127 7.37 -11.77 -3.99
CA LYS A 127 7.55 -13.11 -4.54
C LYS A 127 7.28 -14.19 -3.50
N ASP A 128 7.78 -14.01 -2.29
CA ASP A 128 7.60 -14.96 -1.21
C ASP A 128 6.12 -15.01 -0.77
N LEU A 129 5.49 -13.87 -0.55
CA LEU A 129 4.06 -13.82 -0.23
C LEU A 129 3.21 -14.52 -1.31
N TYR A 130 3.48 -14.26 -2.59
CA TYR A 130 2.70 -14.86 -3.69
C TYR A 130 2.99 -16.35 -3.89
N ARG A 131 4.18 -16.81 -3.55
CA ARG A 131 4.48 -18.26 -3.49
C ARG A 131 3.72 -18.93 -2.36
N ASP A 132 3.72 -18.35 -1.17
CA ASP A 132 2.98 -18.85 -0.01
C ASP A 132 1.47 -18.95 -0.28
N LEU A 133 0.94 -18.02 -1.08
CA LEU A 133 -0.46 -18.01 -1.50
C LEU A 133 -0.77 -18.89 -2.72
N GLY A 134 0.23 -19.51 -3.36
CA GLY A 134 0.06 -20.25 -4.60
C GLY A 134 -0.29 -19.39 -5.82
N LEU A 135 -0.07 -18.07 -5.75
CA LEU A 135 -0.44 -17.10 -6.79
C LEU A 135 0.77 -16.62 -7.63
N TYR A 136 1.97 -17.13 -7.36
CA TYR A 136 3.20 -16.61 -7.98
C TYR A 136 3.23 -16.84 -9.50
N GLU A 137 2.93 -18.03 -9.96
CA GLU A 137 3.02 -18.36 -11.39
C GLU A 137 2.09 -17.49 -12.24
N ASP A 138 0.88 -17.24 -11.76
CA ASP A 138 -0.12 -16.43 -12.46
C ASP A 138 0.22 -14.93 -12.46
N ASN A 139 1.04 -14.49 -11.50
CA ASN A 139 1.33 -13.07 -11.30
C ASN A 139 2.81 -12.70 -11.52
N LYS A 140 3.70 -13.63 -11.83
CA LYS A 140 5.14 -13.40 -11.95
C LYS A 140 5.51 -12.30 -12.95
N TYR A 141 4.77 -12.16 -14.04
CA TYR A 141 4.98 -11.10 -15.01
C TYR A 141 4.67 -9.73 -14.42
N ARG A 142 3.56 -9.60 -13.70
CA ARG A 142 3.15 -8.35 -13.04
C ARG A 142 4.12 -7.96 -11.92
N LEU A 143 4.58 -8.94 -11.13
CA LEU A 143 5.60 -8.74 -10.11
C LEU A 143 6.92 -8.20 -10.69
N ASN A 144 7.37 -8.80 -11.79
CA ASN A 144 8.58 -8.33 -12.46
C ASN A 144 8.38 -6.94 -13.10
N ARG A 145 7.22 -6.69 -13.71
CA ARG A 145 6.88 -5.38 -14.25
C ARG A 145 6.89 -4.29 -13.18
N TYR A 146 6.40 -4.59 -11.98
CA TYR A 146 6.49 -3.67 -10.85
C TYR A 146 7.93 -3.22 -10.58
N PHE A 147 8.89 -4.13 -10.64
CA PHE A 147 10.30 -3.80 -10.45
C PHE A 147 10.85 -2.89 -11.57
N PHE A 148 10.49 -3.18 -12.80
CA PHE A 148 10.97 -2.43 -13.98
C PHE A 148 10.18 -1.16 -14.29
N GLY A 149 8.96 -1.03 -13.81
CA GLY A 149 8.05 0.10 -14.06
C GLY A 149 8.51 1.46 -13.51
N ILE A 150 9.68 1.51 -12.91
CA ILE A 150 10.34 2.75 -12.45
C ILE A 150 10.78 3.65 -13.61
N ALA A 151 10.98 3.09 -14.77
CA ALA A 151 11.52 3.81 -15.92
C ALA A 151 10.47 4.63 -16.69
N GLU A 152 9.18 4.49 -16.30
CA GLU A 152 8.06 5.11 -17.03
C GLU A 152 7.31 6.17 -16.22
N SER A 153 7.80 6.56 -15.04
CA SER A 153 7.17 7.59 -14.20
C SER A 153 8.03 8.84 -14.06
#